data_9f350872839e8c56d9a7facaec4180d8
#
_entry.id   9f350872839e8c56d9a7facaec4180d8
#
_cell.length_a   1.000
_cell.length_b   1.000
_cell.length_c   1.000
_cell.angle_alpha   90.00
_cell.angle_beta   90.00
_cell.angle_gamma   90.00
#
_symmetry.space_group_name_H-M   'P 1'
#
loop_
_entity.id
_entity.type
_entity.pdbx_description
1 polymer ?
#
loop_
_entity_poly.entity_id
_entity_poly.type
_entity_poly.pdbx_seq_one_letter_code
_entity_poly.pdbx_strand_id
1 'polypeptide(L)'
;MSLSKLWELLTDRKAWCSLLALLFPLCGFLVHSQNLSWREFMKQHHLSTNWEFSKYKCNDLMRERGIPKNKNYHIFIYTLWHKIVHICMRNWGDRHRNVYIWATYPFEVLKCIRKNSRGNYKDYKSYSYIEFHCSRNGFVDGIEDMRLLEDISN
;
A
#
# COMPACT_ATOMS: atom_id res chain seq x y z
N MET A 1 6.91 24.57 35.87
CA MET A 1 7.24 24.22 34.48
C MET A 1 7.73 25.48 33.78
N SER A 2 8.93 25.47 33.23
CA SER A 2 9.48 26.64 32.53
C SER A 2 8.75 26.79 31.16
N LEU A 3 8.58 28.05 30.73
CA LEU A 3 7.98 28.37 29.43
C LEU A 3 8.69 27.70 28.26
N SER A 4 9.99 27.45 28.35
CA SER A 4 10.78 26.75 27.34
C SER A 4 10.37 25.27 27.19
N LYS A 5 10.06 24.58 28.27
CA LYS A 5 9.57 23.19 28.24
C LYS A 5 8.15 23.09 27.67
N LEU A 6 7.32 24.09 27.96
CA LEU A 6 5.99 24.16 27.38
C LEU A 6 6.06 24.38 25.87
N TRP A 7 6.99 25.20 25.41
CA TRP A 7 7.22 25.48 23.98
C TRP A 7 7.75 24.24 23.24
N GLU A 8 8.67 23.49 23.82
CA GLU A 8 9.14 22.23 23.25
C GLU A 8 8.02 21.20 23.11
N LEU A 9 7.15 21.08 24.11
CA LEU A 9 5.98 20.22 24.07
C LEU A 9 4.98 20.63 22.97
N LEU A 10 4.84 21.94 22.74
CA LEU A 10 3.93 22.49 21.71
C LEU A 10 4.47 22.31 20.28
N THR A 11 5.79 22.13 20.10
CA THR A 11 6.41 21.91 18.79
C THR A 11 6.54 20.44 18.43
N ASP A 12 6.38 19.52 19.38
CA ASP A 12 6.40 18.08 19.13
C ASP A 12 4.99 17.60 18.74
N ARG A 13 4.83 17.12 17.50
CA ARG A 13 3.57 16.58 16.99
C ARG A 13 3.05 15.38 17.79
N LYS A 14 3.93 14.57 18.36
CA LYS A 14 3.55 13.45 19.24
C LYS A 14 3.00 13.94 20.56
N ALA A 15 3.62 14.98 21.14
CA ALA A 15 3.14 15.60 22.38
C ALA A 15 1.80 16.33 22.17
N TRP A 16 1.58 16.94 21.03
CA TRP A 16 0.29 17.52 20.66
C TRP A 16 -0.82 16.48 20.61
N CYS A 17 -0.57 15.34 19.95
CA CYS A 17 -1.52 14.24 19.92
C CYS A 17 -1.79 13.66 21.30
N SER A 18 -0.77 13.57 22.18
CA SER A 18 -0.95 13.10 23.57
C SER A 18 -1.76 14.07 24.42
N LEU A 19 -1.52 15.38 24.28
CA LEU A 19 -2.28 16.43 24.99
C LEU A 19 -3.70 16.53 24.47
N LEU A 20 -3.90 16.45 23.16
CA LEU A 20 -5.21 16.46 22.51
C LEU A 20 -5.98 15.15 22.76
N ALA A 21 -5.30 14.01 22.93
CA ALA A 21 -5.94 12.74 23.28
C ALA A 21 -6.54 12.74 24.70
N LEU A 22 -6.01 13.56 25.61
CA LEU A 22 -6.61 13.78 26.94
C LEU A 22 -7.85 14.67 26.87
N LEU A 23 -7.92 15.59 25.90
CA LEU A 23 -9.03 16.53 25.69
C LEU A 23 -9.97 16.06 24.59
N PHE A 24 -9.46 15.33 23.58
CA PHE A 24 -10.18 14.85 22.41
C PHE A 24 -9.78 13.40 22.08
N PRO A 25 -10.52 12.39 22.53
CA PRO A 25 -10.20 10.97 22.27
C PRO A 25 -10.15 10.61 20.76
N LEU A 26 -10.64 11.48 19.87
CA LEU A 26 -10.62 11.32 18.43
C LEU A 26 -9.22 11.40 17.80
N CYS A 27 -8.23 12.04 18.44
CA CYS A 27 -6.89 12.16 17.89
C CYS A 27 -6.20 10.78 17.74
N GLY A 28 -6.30 9.93 18.76
CA GLY A 28 -5.81 8.55 18.70
C GLY A 28 -6.52 7.71 17.65
N PHE A 29 -7.81 7.93 17.48
CA PHE A 29 -8.61 7.23 16.46
C PHE A 29 -8.21 7.62 15.03
N LEU A 30 -8.00 8.90 14.73
CA LEU A 30 -7.57 9.37 13.42
C LEU A 30 -6.19 8.84 13.04
N VAL A 31 -5.22 8.85 13.95
CA VAL A 31 -3.87 8.30 13.74
C VAL A 31 -3.93 6.79 13.48
N HIS A 32 -4.75 6.08 14.24
CA HIS A 32 -4.96 4.65 14.07
C HIS A 32 -5.61 4.31 12.72
N SER A 33 -6.61 5.07 12.31
CA SER A 33 -7.29 4.91 11.01
C SER A 33 -6.33 5.09 9.83
N GLN A 34 -5.45 6.09 9.86
CA GLN A 34 -4.44 6.32 8.82
C GLN A 34 -3.43 5.17 8.73
N ASN A 35 -2.97 4.64 9.86
CA ASN A 35 -2.08 3.50 9.91
C ASN A 35 -2.75 2.20 9.40
N LEU A 36 -4.05 2.04 9.64
CA LEU A 36 -4.81 0.89 9.15
C LEU A 36 -4.90 0.84 7.63
N SER A 37 -5.18 1.98 6.98
CA SER A 37 -5.28 2.07 5.52
C SER A 37 -3.98 1.64 4.83
N TRP A 38 -2.84 2.12 5.30
CA TRP A 38 -1.52 1.75 4.82
C TRP A 38 -1.22 0.26 5.06
N ARG A 39 -1.43 -0.23 6.27
CA ARG A 39 -1.18 -1.63 6.63
C ARG A 39 -2.08 -2.58 5.85
N GLU A 40 -3.34 -2.22 5.67
CA GLU A 40 -4.29 -3.00 4.89
C GLU A 40 -3.87 -3.08 3.43
N PHE A 41 -3.42 -1.98 2.83
CA PHE A 41 -2.87 -1.96 1.48
C PHE A 41 -1.70 -2.93 1.35
N MET A 42 -0.72 -2.86 2.26
CA MET A 42 0.46 -3.74 2.23
C MET A 42 0.09 -5.20 2.42
N LYS A 43 -0.83 -5.50 3.32
CA LYS A 43 -1.34 -6.86 3.52
C LYS A 43 -1.98 -7.42 2.25
N GLN A 44 -2.72 -6.60 1.52
CA GLN A 44 -3.44 -7.04 0.33
C GLN A 44 -2.56 -7.12 -0.93
N HIS A 45 -1.49 -6.34 -1.02
CA HIS A 45 -0.78 -6.15 -2.29
C HIS A 45 0.71 -6.43 -2.26
N HIS A 46 1.36 -6.42 -1.09
CA HIS A 46 2.81 -6.55 -1.02
C HIS A 46 3.26 -8.00 -0.86
N LEU A 47 4.27 -8.40 -1.66
CA LEU A 47 5.00 -9.65 -1.53
C LEU A 47 6.44 -9.38 -1.09
N SER A 48 6.87 -10.03 -0.01
CA SER A 48 8.22 -9.92 0.51
C SER A 48 9.25 -10.52 -0.43
N THR A 49 10.39 -9.85 -0.58
CA THR A 49 11.55 -10.34 -1.32
C THR A 49 12.37 -11.38 -0.54
N ASN A 50 11.97 -11.73 0.68
CA ASN A 50 12.57 -12.81 1.46
C ASN A 50 12.28 -14.20 0.90
N TRP A 51 11.25 -14.30 0.07
CA TRP A 51 10.92 -15.50 -0.70
C TRP A 51 11.19 -15.27 -2.19
N GLU A 52 11.51 -16.32 -2.91
CA GLU A 52 11.63 -16.27 -4.37
C GLU A 52 10.26 -15.98 -5.00
N PHE A 53 10.24 -15.12 -6.00
CA PHE A 53 9.01 -14.74 -6.69
C PHE A 53 8.28 -15.96 -7.29
N SER A 54 9.01 -16.93 -7.78
CA SER A 54 8.46 -18.18 -8.35
C SER A 54 7.66 -19.03 -7.38
N LYS A 55 7.89 -18.87 -6.08
CA LYS A 55 7.19 -19.63 -5.02
C LYS A 55 5.81 -19.09 -4.68
N TYR A 56 5.53 -17.84 -5.03
CA TYR A 56 4.22 -17.26 -4.76
C TYR A 56 3.17 -17.77 -5.75
N LYS A 57 2.05 -18.25 -5.21
CA LYS A 57 0.92 -18.79 -5.97
C LYS A 57 -0.36 -18.07 -5.60
N CYS A 58 -1.15 -17.72 -6.61
CA CYS A 58 -2.37 -16.94 -6.43
C CYS A 58 -3.38 -17.57 -5.48
N ASN A 59 -3.66 -18.87 -5.64
CA ASN A 59 -4.66 -19.52 -4.80
C ASN A 59 -4.30 -19.47 -3.32
N ASP A 60 -3.03 -19.67 -2.99
CA ASP A 60 -2.54 -19.59 -1.62
C ASP A 60 -2.60 -18.17 -1.09
N LEU A 61 -2.11 -17.19 -1.85
CA LEU A 61 -2.09 -15.79 -1.47
C LEU A 61 -3.49 -15.22 -1.27
N MET A 62 -4.40 -15.48 -2.19
CA MET A 62 -5.78 -14.99 -2.11
C MET A 62 -6.46 -15.48 -0.83
N ARG A 63 -6.22 -16.73 -0.46
CA ARG A 63 -6.74 -17.33 0.78
C ARG A 63 -6.06 -16.73 2.01
N GLU A 64 -4.73 -16.74 2.06
CA GLU A 64 -3.94 -16.28 3.21
C GLU A 64 -4.15 -14.80 3.52
N ARG A 65 -4.31 -13.99 2.48
CA ARG A 65 -4.51 -12.55 2.62
C ARG A 65 -5.96 -12.15 2.84
N GLY A 66 -6.88 -13.13 2.80
CA GLY A 66 -8.31 -12.90 3.00
C GLY A 66 -8.95 -12.06 1.90
N ILE A 67 -8.47 -12.21 0.66
CA ILE A 67 -9.04 -11.50 -0.49
C ILE A 67 -10.36 -12.15 -0.89
N PRO A 68 -11.44 -11.38 -1.11
CA PRO A 68 -12.74 -11.95 -1.48
C PRO A 68 -12.68 -12.80 -2.76
N LYS A 69 -13.31 -13.97 -2.74
CA LYS A 69 -13.31 -14.92 -3.86
C LYS A 69 -14.07 -14.44 -5.09
N ASN A 70 -14.87 -13.40 -4.96
CA ASN A 70 -15.64 -12.81 -6.06
C ASN A 70 -14.87 -11.79 -6.89
N LYS A 71 -13.64 -11.44 -6.52
CA LYS A 71 -12.80 -10.55 -7.31
C LYS A 71 -12.41 -11.20 -8.63
N ASN A 72 -12.56 -10.48 -9.73
CA ASN A 72 -12.18 -10.94 -11.07
C ASN A 72 -10.67 -11.02 -11.23
N TYR A 73 -9.95 -10.07 -10.65
CA TYR A 73 -8.50 -10.06 -10.61
C TYR A 73 -7.98 -9.38 -9.35
N HIS A 74 -6.74 -9.69 -9.00
CA HIS A 74 -6.03 -9.03 -7.91
C HIS A 74 -4.55 -8.93 -8.25
N ILE A 75 -3.88 -7.88 -7.78
CA ILE A 75 -2.48 -7.58 -8.09
C ILE A 75 -1.65 -7.65 -6.82
N PHE A 76 -0.57 -8.43 -6.88
CA PHE A 76 0.47 -8.45 -5.85
C PHE A 76 1.77 -7.90 -6.44
N ILE A 77 2.49 -7.10 -5.64
CA ILE A 77 3.72 -6.43 -6.03
C ILE A 77 4.90 -7.03 -5.26
N TYR A 78 5.84 -7.62 -6.00
CA TYR A 78 7.05 -8.20 -5.46
C TYR A 78 8.16 -7.16 -5.44
N THR A 79 8.42 -6.60 -4.27
CA THR A 79 9.43 -5.55 -4.10
C THR A 79 9.77 -5.35 -2.62
N LEU A 80 10.83 -4.59 -2.34
CA LEU A 80 11.10 -4.11 -0.99
C LEU A 80 9.99 -3.15 -0.56
N TRP A 81 9.49 -3.32 0.66
CA TRP A 81 8.34 -2.56 1.16
C TRP A 81 8.51 -1.04 1.08
N HIS A 82 9.71 -0.53 1.35
CA HIS A 82 9.98 0.90 1.34
C HIS A 82 9.88 1.54 -0.05
N LYS A 83 10.04 0.76 -1.11
CA LYS A 83 9.85 1.25 -2.49
C LYS A 83 8.40 1.63 -2.78
N ILE A 84 7.46 0.97 -2.12
CA ILE A 84 6.04 1.33 -2.22
C ILE A 84 5.71 2.47 -1.26
N VAL A 85 6.17 2.37 0.01
CA VAL A 85 5.85 3.36 1.06
C VAL A 85 6.16 4.79 0.63
N HIS A 86 7.34 4.99 0.05
CA HIS A 86 7.83 6.33 -0.24
C HIS A 86 7.42 6.89 -1.60
N ILE A 87 6.71 6.12 -2.41
CA ILE A 87 6.41 6.52 -3.79
C ILE A 87 5.59 7.81 -3.87
N CYS A 88 4.58 7.95 -3.03
CA CYS A 88 3.75 9.14 -2.97
C CYS A 88 4.49 10.34 -2.38
N MET A 89 5.26 10.14 -1.33
CA MET A 89 6.00 11.23 -0.66
C MET A 89 7.11 11.80 -1.53
N ARG A 90 7.90 10.94 -2.19
CA ARG A 90 9.03 11.35 -3.03
C ARG A 90 8.60 12.13 -4.27
N ASN A 91 7.43 11.82 -4.80
CA ASN A 91 6.94 12.37 -6.05
C ASN A 91 5.62 13.11 -5.87
N TRP A 92 5.46 13.76 -4.72
CA TRP A 92 4.20 14.41 -4.33
C TRP A 92 3.72 15.45 -5.35
N GLY A 93 4.66 16.20 -5.96
CA GLY A 93 4.37 17.18 -6.99
C GLY A 93 3.98 16.59 -8.34
N ASP A 94 4.31 15.33 -8.60
CA ASP A 94 4.06 14.65 -9.88
C ASP A 94 2.69 13.94 -9.94
N ARG A 95 1.89 14.07 -8.87
CA ARG A 95 0.55 13.49 -8.83
C ARG A 95 -0.36 14.17 -9.85
N HIS A 96 -1.08 13.36 -10.60
CA HIS A 96 -2.15 13.85 -11.46
C HIS A 96 -3.51 13.64 -10.80
N ARG A 97 -4.47 14.48 -11.13
CA ARG A 97 -5.78 14.54 -10.45
C ARG A 97 -5.66 14.60 -8.92
N ASN A 98 -4.54 15.16 -8.42
CA ASN A 98 -4.18 15.38 -7.01
C ASN A 98 -3.98 14.12 -6.14
N VAL A 99 -4.23 12.93 -6.66
CA VAL A 99 -4.22 11.68 -5.86
C VAL A 99 -3.54 10.50 -6.54
N TYR A 100 -3.24 10.57 -7.83
CA TYR A 100 -2.66 9.45 -8.57
C TYR A 100 -1.22 9.70 -8.97
N ILE A 101 -0.40 8.66 -8.91
CA ILE A 101 0.98 8.71 -9.36
C ILE A 101 1.37 7.41 -10.08
N TRP A 102 2.03 7.56 -11.24
CA TRP A 102 2.69 6.45 -11.91
C TRP A 102 4.07 6.24 -11.32
N ALA A 103 4.40 5.00 -10.98
CA ALA A 103 5.77 4.66 -10.63
C ALA A 103 6.69 4.91 -11.83
N THR A 104 7.89 5.44 -11.54
CA THR A 104 8.89 5.75 -12.57
C THR A 104 9.69 4.54 -13.04
N TYR A 105 9.56 3.41 -12.36
CA TYR A 105 10.19 2.15 -12.68
C TYR A 105 9.18 1.00 -12.61
N PRO A 106 9.37 -0.07 -13.40
CA PRO A 106 8.47 -1.21 -13.36
C PRO A 106 8.72 -2.08 -12.12
N PHE A 107 7.66 -2.75 -11.67
CA PHE A 107 7.71 -3.75 -10.61
C PHE A 107 7.53 -5.15 -11.18
N GLU A 108 8.07 -6.15 -10.49
CA GLU A 108 7.65 -7.53 -10.68
C GLU A 108 6.26 -7.70 -10.05
N VAL A 109 5.30 -8.12 -10.86
CA VAL A 109 3.88 -8.19 -10.49
C VAL A 109 3.35 -9.58 -10.68
N LEU A 110 2.62 -10.08 -9.69
CA LEU A 110 1.78 -11.27 -9.81
C LEU A 110 0.33 -10.83 -9.92
N LYS A 111 -0.25 -11.00 -11.10
CA LYS A 111 -1.67 -10.76 -11.33
C LYS A 111 -2.42 -12.08 -11.20
N CYS A 112 -3.39 -12.10 -10.32
CA CYS A 112 -4.25 -13.24 -10.08
C CYS A 112 -5.57 -13.03 -10.81
N ILE A 113 -5.85 -13.85 -11.83
CA ILE A 113 -7.05 -13.75 -12.66
C ILE A 113 -7.98 -14.90 -12.31
N ARG A 114 -9.22 -14.61 -11.96
CA ARG A 114 -10.23 -15.63 -11.61
C ARG A 114 -10.53 -16.51 -12.82
N LYS A 115 -10.43 -17.83 -12.61
CA LYS A 115 -10.71 -18.82 -13.64
C LYS A 115 -12.18 -19.25 -13.68
N ASN A 116 -12.82 -19.34 -12.49
CA ASN A 116 -14.16 -19.92 -12.35
C ASN A 116 -14.89 -19.36 -11.13
N SER A 117 -16.16 -19.73 -10.97
CA SER A 117 -16.98 -19.32 -9.83
C SER A 117 -16.56 -19.91 -8.47
N ARG A 118 -15.71 -20.94 -8.46
CA ARG A 118 -15.19 -21.58 -7.24
C ARG A 118 -14.09 -20.77 -6.56
N GLY A 119 -13.65 -19.67 -7.15
CA GLY A 119 -12.61 -18.82 -6.60
C GLY A 119 -11.20 -19.34 -6.84
N ASN A 120 -10.97 -20.07 -7.93
CA ASN A 120 -9.63 -20.45 -8.38
C ASN A 120 -9.05 -19.36 -9.28
N TYR A 121 -7.74 -19.10 -9.15
CA TYR A 121 -7.05 -18.03 -9.86
C TYR A 121 -5.91 -18.59 -10.69
N LYS A 122 -5.68 -17.95 -11.84
CA LYS A 122 -4.53 -18.18 -12.69
C LYS A 122 -3.43 -17.20 -12.31
N ASP A 123 -2.19 -17.69 -12.19
CA ASP A 123 -0.98 -16.90 -11.97
C ASP A 123 -0.53 -16.26 -13.28
N TYR A 124 -0.34 -14.93 -13.25
CA TYR A 124 0.22 -14.19 -14.38
C TYR A 124 1.31 -13.26 -13.85
N LYS A 125 2.56 -13.52 -14.27
CA LYS A 125 3.73 -12.77 -13.80
C LYS A 125 4.24 -11.83 -14.89
N SER A 126 4.55 -10.59 -14.50
CA SER A 126 5.01 -9.60 -15.45
C SER A 126 5.89 -8.54 -14.77
N TYR A 127 6.65 -7.81 -15.60
CA TYR A 127 7.15 -6.49 -15.24
C TYR A 127 6.14 -5.46 -15.71
N SER A 128 5.67 -4.61 -14.80
CA SER A 128 4.61 -3.65 -15.11
C SER A 128 4.80 -2.35 -14.34
N TYR A 129 4.49 -1.25 -15.00
CA TYR A 129 4.31 0.04 -14.33
C TYR A 129 2.97 0.05 -13.61
N ILE A 130 2.94 0.64 -12.42
CA ILE A 130 1.75 0.71 -11.60
C ILE A 130 1.41 2.16 -11.33
N GLU A 131 0.13 2.50 -11.48
CA GLU A 131 -0.47 3.75 -11.03
C GLU A 131 -1.05 3.54 -9.65
N PHE A 132 -0.51 4.28 -8.68
CA PHE A 132 -0.96 4.23 -7.30
C PHE A 132 -1.91 5.36 -6.97
N HIS A 133 -2.81 5.10 -6.04
CA HIS A 133 -3.58 6.13 -5.37
C HIS A 133 -2.86 6.54 -4.10
N CYS A 134 -2.71 7.87 -3.90
CA CYS A 134 -2.07 8.47 -2.74
C CYS A 134 -3.13 9.01 -1.78
N SER A 135 -3.05 8.61 -0.52
CA SER A 135 -3.89 9.19 0.52
C SER A 135 -3.40 10.59 0.91
N ARG A 136 -4.22 11.32 1.64
CA ARG A 136 -3.90 12.69 2.10
C ARG A 136 -2.66 12.74 3.02
N ASN A 137 -2.37 11.65 3.72
CA ASN A 137 -1.21 11.56 4.61
C ASN A 137 0.09 11.18 3.90
N GLY A 138 0.09 11.06 2.56
CA GLY A 138 1.27 10.78 1.76
C GLY A 138 1.60 9.30 1.57
N PHE A 139 0.75 8.40 2.05
CA PHE A 139 0.93 6.96 1.85
C PHE A 139 0.12 6.44 0.66
N VAL A 140 0.61 5.35 0.07
CA VAL A 140 -0.15 4.60 -0.93
C VAL A 140 -1.30 3.86 -0.24
N ASP A 141 -2.49 3.96 -0.78
CA ASP A 141 -3.68 3.26 -0.26
C ASP A 141 -4.48 2.50 -1.32
N GLY A 142 -4.05 2.53 -2.58
CA GLY A 142 -4.71 1.81 -3.65
C GLY A 142 -3.87 1.69 -4.92
N ILE A 143 -4.31 0.80 -5.79
CA ILE A 143 -3.81 0.64 -7.16
C ILE A 143 -4.92 1.05 -8.10
N GLU A 144 -4.64 2.02 -8.98
CA GLU A 144 -5.62 2.51 -9.96
C GLU A 144 -5.49 1.78 -11.29
N ASP A 145 -4.27 1.63 -11.78
CA ASP A 145 -4.01 1.06 -13.11
C ASP A 145 -2.66 0.36 -13.17
N MET A 146 -2.47 -0.44 -14.20
CA MET A 146 -1.25 -1.16 -14.47
C MET A 146 -0.96 -1.17 -15.96
N ARG A 147 0.29 -0.90 -16.34
CA ARG A 147 0.77 -0.95 -17.73
C ARG A 147 1.81 -2.04 -17.87
N LEU A 148 1.51 -3.05 -18.65
CA LEU A 148 2.42 -4.15 -18.95
C LEU A 148 3.67 -3.65 -19.71
N LEU A 149 4.85 -4.00 -19.20
CA LEU A 149 6.13 -3.80 -19.89
C LEU A 149 6.59 -5.11 -20.54
N GLU A 150 6.63 -6.20 -19.77
CA GLU A 150 7.12 -7.51 -20.21
C GLU A 150 6.37 -8.62 -19.46
N ASP A 151 5.96 -9.64 -20.23
CA ASP A 151 5.40 -10.88 -19.68
C ASP A 151 6.53 -11.83 -19.30
N ILE A 152 6.56 -12.27 -18.04
CA ILE A 152 7.56 -13.21 -17.49
C ILE A 152 6.91 -14.52 -17.01
N SER A 153 5.65 -14.75 -17.37
CA SER A 153 4.96 -16.01 -17.11
C SER A 153 5.43 -17.08 -18.08
N ASN A 154 6.21 -18.00 -17.60
CA ASN A 154 6.64 -19.20 -18.35
C ASN A 154 5.85 -20.44 -17.93
#